data_f0b124db41f94f3bc27111e4b356c6d2
#
_entry.id   f0b124db41f94f3bc27111e4b356c6d2
#
_cell.length_a   1.000
_cell.length_b   1.000
_cell.length_c   1.000
_cell.angle_alpha   90.00
_cell.angle_beta   90.00
_cell.angle_gamma   90.00
#
_symmetry.space_group_name_H-M   'P 1'
#
loop_
_entity.id
_entity.type
_entity.pdbx_description
1 polymer ?
#
loop_
_entity_poly.entity_id
_entity_poly.type
_entity_poly.pdbx_seq_one_letter_code
_entity_poly.pdbx_strand_id
1 'polypeptide(L)'
;MSDYGNFIGAAMPGTLADSSEYNVDGACFVSDEVESIIFGKIVNVKAIYDGQYKEITDRFTAKTLAYGVAMRSQIETFVDDEGYMAYQPGDPINIISNGRAWVLSENIDSQPTFGQPVKVGADGFANAEGWDVAGWIYTGGWQKWNSLFYMVEIQINQSTPHIHAGERKLVNGATLTTNLKSPQAPNKYVTVTVEVSPKDAYNKTGTWHVDNEQCEIVPLNDTQARLSTKNEGSNEVHVTWAANDGSGTQAMIPYTFLAGSREHADVS
;
A
#
# COMPACT_ATOMS: atom_id res chain seq x y z
N MET A 1 -28.64 4.80 -43.67
CA MET A 1 -27.66 5.04 -42.62
C MET A 1 -27.66 3.79 -41.77
N SER A 2 -26.62 2.97 -41.90
CA SER A 2 -26.46 1.77 -41.05
C SER A 2 -26.11 2.23 -39.64
N ASP A 3 -26.98 1.89 -38.72
CA ASP A 3 -26.78 2.08 -37.30
C ASP A 3 -25.61 1.16 -36.88
N TYR A 4 -24.40 1.70 -36.84
CA TYR A 4 -23.29 1.05 -36.17
C TYR A 4 -23.58 1.13 -34.68
N GLY A 5 -24.39 0.20 -34.21
CA GLY A 5 -24.51 -0.06 -32.78
C GLY A 5 -23.09 -0.33 -32.27
N ASN A 6 -22.60 0.51 -31.38
CA ASN A 6 -21.38 0.27 -30.64
C ASN A 6 -21.58 -0.99 -29.80
N PHE A 7 -21.42 -2.15 -30.40
CA PHE A 7 -21.15 -3.39 -29.68
C PHE A 7 -19.71 -3.32 -29.18
N ILE A 8 -19.49 -2.60 -28.10
CA ILE A 8 -18.40 -2.91 -27.21
C ILE A 8 -18.66 -4.36 -26.81
N GLY A 9 -17.74 -5.26 -27.17
CA GLY A 9 -17.91 -6.70 -26.92
C GLY A 9 -18.37 -6.90 -25.48
N ALA A 10 -19.34 -7.79 -25.27
CA ALA A 10 -19.94 -8.01 -23.96
C ALA A 10 -18.80 -8.24 -22.95
N ALA A 11 -18.73 -7.41 -21.92
CA ALA A 11 -17.83 -7.61 -20.81
C ALA A 11 -18.04 -8.99 -20.19
N MET A 12 -16.99 -9.61 -19.70
CA MET A 12 -17.06 -10.92 -19.07
C MET A 12 -16.43 -10.85 -17.67
N PRO A 13 -16.94 -11.61 -16.70
CA PRO A 13 -16.34 -11.63 -15.38
C PRO A 13 -14.86 -12.06 -15.44
N GLY A 14 -13.99 -11.38 -14.68
CA GLY A 14 -12.58 -11.69 -14.62
C GLY A 14 -11.75 -11.24 -15.84
N THR A 15 -12.31 -10.38 -16.71
CA THR A 15 -11.53 -9.75 -17.78
C THR A 15 -11.04 -8.36 -17.40
N LEU A 16 -9.93 -7.94 -18.02
CA LEU A 16 -9.51 -6.55 -17.98
C LEU A 16 -10.57 -5.68 -18.65
N ALA A 17 -10.88 -4.53 -18.08
CA ALA A 17 -11.89 -3.62 -18.63
C ALA A 17 -11.31 -2.72 -19.73
N ASP A 18 -10.03 -2.40 -19.64
CA ASP A 18 -9.31 -1.60 -20.64
C ASP A 18 -7.84 -2.02 -20.76
N SER A 19 -7.08 -1.32 -21.61
CA SER A 19 -5.66 -1.55 -21.83
C SER A 19 -4.75 -0.59 -21.02
N SER A 20 -5.28 0.03 -19.97
CA SER A 20 -4.46 0.83 -19.04
C SER A 20 -3.43 -0.05 -18.33
N GLU A 21 -2.51 0.57 -17.60
CA GLU A 21 -1.49 -0.19 -16.85
C GLU A 21 -2.15 -1.21 -15.92
N TYR A 22 -1.77 -2.47 -16.09
CA TYR A 22 -2.29 -3.58 -15.29
C TYR A 22 -1.16 -4.53 -14.88
N ASN A 23 -1.42 -5.32 -13.84
CA ASN A 23 -0.55 -6.42 -13.43
C ASN A 23 -1.36 -7.69 -13.21
N VAL A 24 -0.82 -8.81 -13.70
CA VAL A 24 -1.37 -10.14 -13.47
C VAL A 24 -0.33 -10.99 -12.75
N ASP A 25 -0.70 -11.52 -11.60
CA ASP A 25 0.14 -12.43 -10.83
C ASP A 25 -0.26 -13.89 -11.15
N GLY A 26 0.69 -14.64 -11.72
CA GLY A 26 0.53 -16.06 -12.06
C GLY A 26 1.18 -17.01 -11.04
N ALA A 27 1.82 -16.51 -9.99
CA ALA A 27 2.42 -17.34 -8.94
C ALA A 27 1.40 -17.68 -7.84
N CYS A 28 0.20 -18.09 -8.24
CA CYS A 28 -0.93 -18.32 -7.36
C CYS A 28 -1.58 -19.68 -7.63
N PHE A 29 -2.17 -20.28 -6.58
CA PHE A 29 -2.98 -21.49 -6.67
C PHE A 29 -4.18 -21.42 -5.74
N VAL A 30 -5.25 -22.14 -6.08
CA VAL A 30 -6.51 -22.17 -5.34
C VAL A 30 -6.37 -22.98 -4.06
N SER A 31 -6.86 -22.44 -2.94
CA SER A 31 -6.87 -23.14 -1.64
C SER A 31 -7.78 -24.36 -1.66
N ASP A 32 -7.37 -25.41 -0.92
CA ASP A 32 -8.18 -26.61 -0.70
C ASP A 32 -9.40 -26.37 0.24
N GLU A 33 -9.51 -25.18 0.83
CA GLU A 33 -10.63 -24.82 1.72
C GLU A 33 -11.85 -24.26 0.97
N VAL A 34 -11.75 -24.06 -0.32
CA VAL A 34 -12.85 -23.60 -1.17
C VAL A 34 -13.24 -24.69 -2.15
N GLU A 35 -14.51 -24.77 -2.52
CA GLU A 35 -14.98 -25.73 -3.51
C GLU A 35 -14.53 -25.34 -4.92
N SER A 36 -14.60 -24.05 -5.22
CA SER A 36 -14.15 -23.46 -6.48
C SER A 36 -14.01 -21.94 -6.34
N ILE A 37 -13.28 -21.30 -7.26
CA ILE A 37 -13.25 -19.84 -7.40
C ILE A 37 -13.77 -19.47 -8.78
N ILE A 38 -14.97 -18.89 -8.85
CA ILE A 38 -15.60 -18.42 -10.08
C ILE A 38 -14.79 -17.22 -10.64
N PHE A 39 -14.65 -17.16 -11.96
CA PHE A 39 -14.02 -16.02 -12.64
C PHE A 39 -14.70 -14.70 -12.30
N GLY A 40 -13.90 -13.68 -12.01
CA GLY A 40 -14.40 -12.36 -11.64
C GLY A 40 -14.75 -12.19 -10.17
N LYS A 41 -14.53 -13.18 -9.32
CA LYS A 41 -14.58 -12.96 -7.86
C LYS A 41 -13.36 -12.19 -7.39
N ILE A 42 -13.56 -11.36 -6.38
CA ILE A 42 -12.49 -10.72 -5.60
C ILE A 42 -11.88 -11.80 -4.70
N VAL A 43 -10.56 -11.83 -4.62
CA VAL A 43 -9.83 -12.88 -3.89
C VAL A 43 -8.79 -12.28 -2.95
N ASN A 44 -8.35 -13.09 -2.00
CA ASN A 44 -7.30 -12.75 -1.05
C ASN A 44 -6.23 -13.83 -0.96
N VAL A 45 -5.09 -13.49 -0.34
CA VAL A 45 -3.99 -14.42 -0.06
C VAL A 45 -4.21 -15.00 1.33
N LYS A 46 -4.38 -16.33 1.40
CA LYS A 46 -4.50 -17.08 2.65
C LYS A 46 -3.12 -17.39 3.24
N ALA A 47 -2.17 -17.82 2.40
CA ALA A 47 -0.81 -18.17 2.80
C ALA A 47 0.18 -17.91 1.66
N ILE A 48 1.47 -17.83 2.01
CA ILE A 48 2.58 -17.72 1.05
C ILE A 48 3.55 -18.86 1.33
N TYR A 49 3.89 -19.61 0.29
CA TYR A 49 4.82 -20.74 0.34
C TYR A 49 6.13 -20.40 -0.39
N ASP A 50 7.24 -20.78 0.19
CA ASP A 50 8.61 -20.52 -0.33
C ASP A 50 8.86 -19.04 -0.69
N GLY A 51 8.13 -18.13 -0.04
CA GLY A 51 8.24 -16.68 -0.25
C GLY A 51 7.72 -16.17 -1.60
N GLN A 52 7.13 -17.04 -2.44
CA GLN A 52 6.69 -16.64 -3.78
C GLN A 52 5.31 -17.19 -4.20
N TYR A 53 4.95 -18.41 -3.81
CA TYR A 53 3.68 -19.01 -4.22
C TYR A 53 2.57 -18.64 -3.26
N LYS A 54 1.47 -18.12 -3.79
CA LYS A 54 0.33 -17.62 -3.00
C LYS A 54 -0.84 -18.59 -3.06
N GLU A 55 -1.30 -19.03 -1.90
CA GLU A 55 -2.56 -19.75 -1.75
C GLU A 55 -3.71 -18.74 -1.73
N ILE A 56 -4.65 -18.89 -2.66
CA ILE A 56 -5.72 -17.96 -2.92
C ILE A 56 -7.05 -18.52 -2.44
N THR A 57 -7.86 -17.66 -1.81
CA THR A 57 -9.23 -17.97 -1.40
C THR A 57 -10.15 -16.77 -1.72
N ASP A 58 -11.45 -17.05 -1.90
CA ASP A 58 -12.51 -16.07 -2.04
C ASP A 58 -13.27 -15.82 -0.71
N ARG A 59 -12.79 -16.40 0.41
CA ARG A 59 -13.41 -16.23 1.73
C ARG A 59 -12.93 -14.97 2.42
N PHE A 60 -13.86 -14.08 2.76
CA PHE A 60 -13.57 -12.81 3.39
C PHE A 60 -14.16 -12.70 4.80
N THR A 61 -13.51 -11.88 5.61
CA THR A 61 -13.95 -11.39 6.92
C THR A 61 -13.63 -9.89 7.00
N ALA A 62 -14.12 -9.20 8.01
CA ALA A 62 -13.81 -7.77 8.22
C ALA A 62 -12.30 -7.45 8.34
N LYS A 63 -11.44 -8.45 8.53
CA LYS A 63 -9.98 -8.29 8.67
C LYS A 63 -9.21 -8.77 7.45
N THR A 64 -9.88 -9.39 6.47
CA THR A 64 -9.24 -9.94 5.28
C THR A 64 -8.92 -8.81 4.29
N LEU A 65 -7.73 -8.86 3.70
CA LEU A 65 -7.31 -7.90 2.68
C LEU A 65 -7.58 -8.48 1.30
N ALA A 66 -8.26 -7.72 0.45
CA ALA A 66 -8.38 -8.09 -0.95
C ALA A 66 -7.01 -8.03 -1.65
N TYR A 67 -6.72 -9.03 -2.45
CA TYR A 67 -5.49 -9.12 -3.22
C TYR A 67 -5.69 -8.76 -4.69
N GLY A 68 -6.73 -9.25 -5.30
CA GLY A 68 -7.02 -9.01 -6.71
C GLY A 68 -8.34 -9.65 -7.14
N VAL A 69 -8.47 -9.83 -8.44
CA VAL A 69 -9.64 -10.43 -9.07
C VAL A 69 -9.22 -11.71 -9.81
N ALA A 70 -9.95 -12.81 -9.61
CA ALA A 70 -9.75 -14.06 -10.30
C ALA A 70 -9.91 -13.84 -11.82
N MET A 71 -8.80 -13.91 -12.56
CA MET A 71 -8.77 -13.62 -14.00
C MET A 71 -9.45 -14.75 -14.76
N ARG A 72 -10.22 -14.41 -15.79
CA ARG A 72 -10.77 -15.40 -16.71
C ARG A 72 -9.66 -16.11 -17.48
N SER A 73 -9.61 -17.43 -17.39
CA SER A 73 -8.74 -18.26 -18.20
C SER A 73 -9.47 -18.70 -19.48
N GLN A 74 -8.72 -18.81 -20.59
CA GLN A 74 -9.20 -19.42 -21.81
C GLN A 74 -8.87 -20.92 -21.86
N ILE A 75 -8.02 -21.40 -20.94
CA ILE A 75 -7.51 -22.77 -20.91
C ILE A 75 -8.32 -23.58 -19.89
N GLU A 76 -8.71 -22.93 -18.78
CA GLU A 76 -9.54 -23.58 -17.76
C GLU A 76 -10.96 -23.76 -18.27
N THR A 77 -11.44 -24.99 -18.23
CA THR A 77 -12.76 -25.39 -18.76
C THR A 77 -13.67 -26.00 -17.69
N PHE A 78 -13.22 -25.99 -16.41
CA PHE A 78 -14.07 -26.49 -15.33
C PHE A 78 -15.30 -25.60 -15.17
N VAL A 79 -16.43 -26.26 -15.00
CA VAL A 79 -17.72 -25.63 -14.71
C VAL A 79 -18.19 -26.19 -13.40
N ASP A 80 -18.47 -25.32 -12.43
CA ASP A 80 -18.97 -25.73 -11.12
C ASP A 80 -20.40 -26.30 -11.18
N ASP A 81 -20.89 -26.78 -10.06
CA ASP A 81 -22.23 -27.42 -9.96
C ASP A 81 -23.38 -26.42 -10.30
N GLU A 82 -23.11 -25.12 -10.26
CA GLU A 82 -24.06 -24.04 -10.60
C GLU A 82 -23.97 -23.61 -12.06
N GLY A 83 -23.03 -24.16 -12.81
CA GLY A 83 -22.86 -23.89 -14.25
C GLY A 83 -21.93 -22.71 -14.55
N TYR A 84 -21.10 -22.27 -13.62
CA TYR A 84 -20.14 -21.16 -13.79
C TYR A 84 -18.73 -21.69 -14.09
N MET A 85 -18.03 -21.01 -14.97
CA MET A 85 -16.60 -21.29 -15.19
C MET A 85 -15.79 -20.86 -13.95
N ALA A 86 -15.00 -21.79 -13.42
CA ALA A 86 -14.31 -21.64 -12.16
C ALA A 86 -12.94 -22.36 -12.19
N TYR A 87 -12.11 -22.05 -11.22
CA TYR A 87 -10.90 -22.77 -10.87
C TYR A 87 -11.20 -23.75 -9.74
N GLN A 88 -10.64 -24.96 -9.83
CA GLN A 88 -10.74 -26.00 -8.79
C GLN A 88 -9.66 -25.83 -7.71
N PRO A 89 -9.83 -26.43 -6.51
CA PRO A 89 -8.77 -26.52 -5.51
C PRO A 89 -7.47 -27.07 -6.09
N GLY A 90 -6.35 -26.42 -5.79
CA GLY A 90 -5.02 -26.77 -6.29
C GLY A 90 -4.68 -26.27 -7.69
N ASP A 91 -5.64 -25.77 -8.47
CA ASP A 91 -5.37 -25.24 -9.79
C ASP A 91 -4.49 -23.97 -9.74
N PRO A 92 -3.60 -23.80 -10.73
CA PRO A 92 -2.93 -22.53 -10.94
C PRO A 92 -3.97 -21.47 -11.34
N ILE A 93 -3.95 -20.33 -10.67
CA ILE A 93 -4.87 -19.24 -10.91
C ILE A 93 -4.12 -17.93 -11.23
N ASN A 94 -4.58 -17.19 -12.24
CA ASN A 94 -4.08 -15.87 -12.55
C ASN A 94 -4.94 -14.81 -11.85
N ILE A 95 -4.29 -13.85 -11.19
CA ILE A 95 -4.97 -12.79 -10.44
C ILE A 95 -4.65 -11.43 -11.06
N ILE A 96 -5.69 -10.69 -11.46
CA ILE A 96 -5.54 -9.27 -11.81
C ILE A 96 -5.31 -8.52 -10.51
N SER A 97 -4.08 -8.07 -10.29
CA SER A 97 -3.67 -7.44 -9.04
C SER A 97 -3.54 -5.92 -9.13
N ASN A 98 -3.60 -5.35 -10.31
CA ASN A 98 -3.65 -3.91 -10.59
C ASN A 98 -4.37 -3.65 -11.91
N GLY A 99 -4.94 -2.45 -12.09
CA GLY A 99 -5.64 -2.05 -13.31
C GLY A 99 -7.16 -2.08 -13.16
N ARG A 100 -7.88 -2.10 -14.29
CA ARG A 100 -9.34 -2.16 -14.30
C ARG A 100 -9.85 -3.53 -14.67
N ALA A 101 -10.82 -4.02 -13.91
CA ALA A 101 -11.38 -5.36 -14.09
C ALA A 101 -12.91 -5.37 -13.96
N TRP A 102 -13.52 -6.31 -14.65
CA TRP A 102 -14.94 -6.65 -14.48
C TRP A 102 -15.08 -7.72 -13.41
N VAL A 103 -15.81 -7.40 -12.34
CA VAL A 103 -16.05 -8.31 -11.21
C VAL A 103 -17.52 -8.67 -11.09
N LEU A 104 -17.79 -9.89 -10.63
CA LEU A 104 -19.14 -10.33 -10.27
C LEU A 104 -19.62 -9.59 -9.03
N SER A 105 -20.92 -9.26 -9.03
CA SER A 105 -21.52 -8.54 -7.90
C SER A 105 -22.85 -9.14 -7.49
N GLU A 106 -23.11 -9.03 -6.17
CA GLU A 106 -24.39 -9.32 -5.54
C GLU A 106 -24.91 -8.05 -4.84
N ASN A 107 -26.23 -7.91 -4.73
CA ASN A 107 -26.88 -6.78 -4.07
C ASN A 107 -26.45 -5.40 -4.59
N ILE A 108 -26.06 -5.33 -5.87
CA ILE A 108 -25.75 -4.08 -6.57
C ILE A 108 -26.71 -3.97 -7.76
N ASP A 109 -27.94 -3.57 -7.50
CA ASP A 109 -29.05 -3.55 -8.45
C ASP A 109 -29.08 -2.30 -9.35
N SER A 110 -28.17 -1.37 -9.15
CA SER A 110 -28.04 -0.13 -9.91
C SER A 110 -26.58 0.23 -10.14
N GLN A 111 -26.34 1.02 -11.17
CA GLN A 111 -25.00 1.47 -11.54
C GLN A 111 -24.30 2.19 -10.36
N PRO A 112 -23.15 1.72 -9.91
CA PRO A 112 -22.37 2.40 -8.86
C PRO A 112 -21.90 3.77 -9.33
N THR A 113 -21.79 4.71 -8.40
CA THR A 113 -21.25 6.02 -8.71
C THR A 113 -19.72 5.92 -8.85
N PHE A 114 -19.19 6.57 -9.89
CA PHE A 114 -17.74 6.67 -10.09
C PHE A 114 -17.04 7.22 -8.85
N GLY A 115 -15.97 6.53 -8.43
CA GLY A 115 -15.17 6.91 -7.26
C GLY A 115 -15.67 6.40 -5.91
N GLN A 116 -16.84 5.75 -5.85
CA GLN A 116 -17.27 5.08 -4.62
C GLN A 116 -16.31 3.93 -4.27
N PRO A 117 -16.01 3.72 -2.96
CA PRO A 117 -15.22 2.57 -2.52
C PRO A 117 -15.88 1.24 -2.92
N VAL A 118 -15.06 0.30 -3.40
CA VAL A 118 -15.50 -1.08 -3.63
C VAL A 118 -15.71 -1.77 -2.30
N LYS A 119 -16.78 -2.54 -2.18
CA LYS A 119 -17.04 -3.42 -1.05
C LYS A 119 -17.08 -4.86 -1.49
N VAL A 120 -16.64 -5.79 -0.63
CA VAL A 120 -16.61 -7.23 -0.88
C VAL A 120 -17.44 -7.98 0.16
N GLY A 121 -18.24 -8.93 -0.31
CA GLY A 121 -18.99 -9.89 0.51
C GLY A 121 -18.11 -11.00 1.07
N ALA A 122 -18.67 -11.83 1.92
CA ALA A 122 -17.96 -12.94 2.57
C ALA A 122 -17.41 -14.01 1.62
N ASP A 123 -17.96 -14.05 0.42
CA ASP A 123 -17.74 -15.07 -0.62
C ASP A 123 -17.05 -14.50 -1.89
N GLY A 124 -16.46 -13.29 -1.78
CA GLY A 124 -15.68 -12.69 -2.85
C GLY A 124 -16.46 -11.94 -3.93
N PHE A 125 -17.78 -11.82 -3.84
CA PHE A 125 -18.55 -10.95 -4.73
C PHE A 125 -18.39 -9.47 -4.32
N ALA A 126 -18.36 -8.57 -5.29
CA ALA A 126 -18.60 -7.16 -5.00
C ALA A 126 -20.02 -7.02 -4.43
N ASN A 127 -20.17 -6.37 -3.25
CA ASN A 127 -21.43 -6.38 -2.54
C ASN A 127 -21.67 -5.04 -1.84
N ALA A 128 -22.86 -4.44 -2.02
CA ALA A 128 -23.19 -3.14 -1.43
C ALA A 128 -23.15 -3.12 0.11
N GLU A 129 -23.39 -4.26 0.75
CA GLU A 129 -23.41 -4.45 2.20
C GLU A 129 -22.09 -5.05 2.74
N GLY A 130 -21.10 -5.29 1.88
CA GLY A 130 -19.82 -5.89 2.23
C GLY A 130 -18.86 -4.95 2.96
N TRP A 131 -17.63 -5.42 3.13
CA TRP A 131 -16.54 -4.66 3.74
C TRP A 131 -15.81 -3.81 2.71
N ASP A 132 -15.42 -2.60 3.08
CA ASP A 132 -14.66 -1.70 2.21
C ASP A 132 -13.31 -2.29 1.81
N VAL A 133 -13.02 -2.27 0.51
CA VAL A 133 -11.71 -2.64 -0.03
C VAL A 133 -10.86 -1.38 -0.17
N ALA A 134 -9.78 -1.30 0.62
CA ALA A 134 -8.95 -0.11 0.67
C ALA A 134 -8.31 0.23 -0.70
N GLY A 135 -8.51 1.46 -1.16
CA GLY A 135 -7.91 1.98 -2.38
C GLY A 135 -8.58 1.55 -3.69
N TRP A 136 -9.58 0.65 -3.65
CA TRP A 136 -10.33 0.26 -4.84
C TRP A 136 -11.59 1.09 -4.99
N ILE A 137 -11.92 1.44 -6.24
CA ILE A 137 -13.09 2.27 -6.53
C ILE A 137 -13.91 1.68 -7.68
N TYR A 138 -15.22 1.92 -7.67
CA TYR A 138 -16.07 1.68 -8.84
C TYR A 138 -15.77 2.72 -9.91
N THR A 139 -15.70 2.29 -11.17
CA THR A 139 -15.46 3.18 -12.32
C THR A 139 -16.75 3.53 -13.08
N GLY A 140 -17.88 3.05 -12.57
CA GLY A 140 -19.19 3.33 -13.13
C GLY A 140 -19.66 2.33 -14.19
N GLY A 141 -18.84 1.38 -14.62
CA GLY A 141 -19.28 0.27 -15.47
C GLY A 141 -20.22 -0.65 -14.66
N TRP A 142 -21.38 -0.97 -15.25
CA TRP A 142 -22.39 -1.83 -14.64
C TRP A 142 -23.17 -2.55 -15.74
N GLN A 143 -23.31 -3.87 -15.61
CA GLN A 143 -23.99 -4.68 -16.60
C GLN A 143 -24.61 -5.91 -15.96
N LYS A 144 -25.81 -6.29 -16.38
CA LYS A 144 -26.41 -7.57 -15.99
C LYS A 144 -25.67 -8.70 -16.70
N TRP A 145 -25.14 -9.65 -15.92
CA TRP A 145 -24.45 -10.82 -16.47
C TRP A 145 -25.43 -11.95 -16.78
N ASN A 146 -26.28 -12.31 -15.81
CA ASN A 146 -27.30 -13.35 -15.95
C ASN A 146 -28.50 -13.06 -15.04
N SER A 147 -29.33 -14.07 -14.76
CA SER A 147 -30.50 -13.89 -13.91
C SER A 147 -30.17 -13.63 -12.43
N LEU A 148 -28.97 -14.03 -11.97
CA LEU A 148 -28.55 -13.98 -10.57
C LEU A 148 -27.55 -12.84 -10.29
N PHE A 149 -26.63 -12.56 -11.23
CA PHE A 149 -25.51 -11.66 -11.00
C PHE A 149 -25.50 -10.47 -11.93
N TYR A 150 -25.00 -9.38 -11.41
CA TYR A 150 -24.50 -8.24 -12.17
C TYR A 150 -22.98 -8.25 -12.20
N MET A 151 -22.40 -7.48 -13.09
CA MET A 151 -20.99 -7.17 -13.13
C MET A 151 -20.79 -5.68 -12.93
N VAL A 152 -19.76 -5.33 -12.21
CA VAL A 152 -19.32 -3.96 -12.00
C VAL A 152 -17.86 -3.82 -12.44
N GLU A 153 -17.55 -2.68 -13.02
CA GLU A 153 -16.18 -2.32 -13.36
C GLU A 153 -15.52 -1.63 -12.14
N ILE A 154 -14.36 -2.12 -11.78
CA ILE A 154 -13.59 -1.59 -10.66
C ILE A 154 -12.18 -1.20 -11.09
N GLN A 155 -11.61 -0.20 -10.42
CA GLN A 155 -10.20 0.12 -10.46
C GLN A 155 -9.52 -0.52 -9.26
N ILE A 156 -8.61 -1.45 -9.52
CA ILE A 156 -7.73 -2.06 -8.54
C ILE A 156 -6.51 -1.17 -8.41
N ASN A 157 -6.17 -0.74 -7.21
CA ASN A 157 -4.98 0.04 -6.95
C ASN A 157 -4.16 -0.61 -5.84
N GLN A 158 -3.09 -1.30 -6.23
CA GLN A 158 -2.14 -1.91 -5.29
C GLN A 158 -0.94 -1.01 -4.94
N SER A 159 -0.79 0.11 -5.61
CA SER A 159 0.26 1.08 -5.29
C SER A 159 0.02 1.83 -3.98
N THR A 160 -1.17 1.76 -3.43
CA THR A 160 -1.41 2.11 -2.03
C THR A 160 -1.00 0.89 -1.19
N PRO A 161 -0.04 1.02 -0.27
CA PRO A 161 0.23 -0.06 0.68
C PRO A 161 -1.09 -0.44 1.32
N HIS A 162 -1.39 -1.75 1.34
CA HIS A 162 -2.59 -2.30 1.97
C HIS A 162 -2.58 -1.92 3.44
N ILE A 163 -3.16 -0.78 3.72
CA ILE A 163 -3.33 -0.36 5.08
C ILE A 163 -4.56 -1.09 5.55
N HIS A 164 -4.33 -2.01 6.49
CA HIS A 164 -5.44 -2.50 7.29
C HIS A 164 -6.35 -1.31 7.63
N ALA A 165 -7.66 -1.46 7.49
CA ALA A 165 -8.64 -0.57 8.09
C ALA A 165 -8.66 -0.69 9.65
N GLY A 166 -7.55 -1.17 10.23
CA GLY A 166 -7.16 -0.93 11.60
C GLY A 166 -6.57 0.48 11.63
N GLU A 167 -7.04 1.30 12.52
CA GLU A 167 -6.63 2.69 12.75
C GLU A 167 -5.20 2.95 12.30
N ARG A 168 -5.01 3.87 11.32
CA ARG A 168 -3.68 4.37 10.99
C ARG A 168 -3.07 4.89 12.27
N LYS A 169 -2.18 4.13 12.87
CA LYS A 169 -1.44 4.62 14.02
C LYS A 169 -0.45 5.66 13.51
N LEU A 170 -0.83 6.90 13.68
CA LEU A 170 0.03 8.03 13.41
C LEU A 170 1.13 8.10 14.47
N VAL A 171 2.23 8.73 14.13
CA VAL A 171 3.26 9.08 15.10
C VAL A 171 2.65 10.07 16.10
N ASN A 172 2.64 9.71 17.38
CA ASN A 172 2.12 10.54 18.46
C ASN A 172 3.22 11.02 19.42
N GLY A 173 4.45 10.59 19.19
CA GLY A 173 5.62 11.03 19.92
C GLY A 173 6.89 10.75 19.14
N ALA A 174 7.90 11.59 19.31
CA ALA A 174 9.22 11.42 18.76
C ALA A 174 10.27 11.90 19.76
N THR A 175 11.41 11.22 19.82
CA THR A 175 12.54 11.61 20.66
C THR A 175 13.81 11.59 19.83
N LEU A 176 14.60 12.65 19.91
CA LEU A 176 15.90 12.73 19.27
C LEU A 176 17.01 12.41 20.25
N THR A 177 17.97 11.62 19.81
CA THR A 177 19.20 11.29 20.54
C THR A 177 20.41 11.49 19.66
N THR A 178 21.57 11.70 20.25
CA THR A 178 22.86 11.87 19.55
C THR A 178 23.87 10.83 20.02
N ASN A 179 24.68 10.34 19.09
CA ASN A 179 25.74 9.37 19.42
C ASN A 179 26.90 10.00 20.19
N LEU A 180 27.12 11.30 20.10
CA LEU A 180 28.12 12.06 20.83
C LEU A 180 27.45 13.10 21.69
N LYS A 181 27.94 13.29 22.91
CA LYS A 181 27.42 14.32 23.81
C LYS A 181 27.79 15.71 23.31
N SER A 182 26.87 16.66 23.44
CA SER A 182 27.15 18.09 23.25
C SER A 182 27.91 18.65 24.49
N PRO A 183 28.87 19.53 24.31
CA PRO A 183 29.41 20.08 23.07
C PRO A 183 30.50 19.19 22.44
N GLN A 184 30.73 19.36 21.13
CA GLN A 184 31.77 18.66 20.37
C GLN A 184 32.66 19.61 19.55
N ALA A 185 33.85 19.15 19.15
CA ALA A 185 34.70 19.87 18.21
C ALA A 185 34.08 19.94 16.79
N PRO A 186 34.38 21.00 16.01
CA PRO A 186 33.69 21.24 14.72
C PRO A 186 33.95 20.21 13.64
N ASN A 187 35.03 19.44 13.71
CA ASN A 187 35.38 18.42 12.70
C ASN A 187 34.80 17.03 13.00
N LYS A 188 33.84 16.93 13.93
CA LYS A 188 33.19 15.69 14.27
C LYS A 188 31.83 15.58 13.58
N TYR A 189 31.54 14.44 13.02
CA TYR A 189 30.19 14.10 12.58
C TYR A 189 29.39 13.54 13.76
N VAL A 190 28.19 14.05 13.92
CA VAL A 190 27.25 13.62 14.94
C VAL A 190 26.10 12.92 14.27
N THR A 191 25.83 11.68 14.66
CA THR A 191 24.64 10.98 14.21
C THR A 191 23.50 11.32 15.15
N VAL A 192 22.44 11.89 14.60
CA VAL A 192 21.18 12.13 15.29
C VAL A 192 20.22 11.00 14.92
N THR A 193 19.62 10.37 15.92
CA THR A 193 18.66 9.27 15.74
C THR A 193 17.32 9.69 16.29
N VAL A 194 16.25 9.42 15.54
CA VAL A 194 14.86 9.58 15.99
C VAL A 194 14.29 8.24 16.41
N GLU A 195 13.67 8.21 17.58
CA GLU A 195 12.79 7.13 18.03
C GLU A 195 11.36 7.64 18.02
N VAL A 196 10.48 6.94 17.29
CA VAL A 196 9.07 7.32 17.16
C VAL A 196 8.16 6.40 17.96
N SER A 197 7.07 6.96 18.45
CA SER A 197 5.99 6.24 19.12
C SER A 197 4.66 6.47 18.39
N PRO A 198 3.79 5.45 18.28
CA PRO A 198 4.06 4.06 18.65
C PRO A 198 5.03 3.37 17.69
N LYS A 199 5.72 2.31 18.16
CA LYS A 199 6.70 1.57 17.33
C LYS A 199 6.12 0.93 16.07
N ASP A 200 4.81 0.71 16.05
CA ASP A 200 4.03 0.20 14.92
C ASP A 200 3.28 1.33 14.16
N ALA A 201 3.76 2.57 14.27
CA ALA A 201 3.26 3.68 13.46
C ALA A 201 3.39 3.36 11.97
N TYR A 202 2.36 3.74 11.20
CA TYR A 202 2.23 3.44 9.78
C TYR A 202 3.37 3.99 8.93
N ASN A 203 3.72 5.25 9.15
CA ASN A 203 4.82 5.92 8.47
C ASN A 203 5.74 6.52 9.53
N LYS A 204 6.99 6.07 9.58
CA LYS A 204 8.01 6.55 10.53
C LYS A 204 9.02 7.48 9.88
N THR A 205 8.81 7.83 8.61
CA THR A 205 9.69 8.79 7.93
C THR A 205 9.42 10.21 8.40
N GLY A 206 10.43 11.04 8.31
CA GLY A 206 10.30 12.45 8.66
C GLY A 206 11.30 13.31 7.90
N THR A 207 11.06 14.61 7.98
CA THR A 207 11.92 15.62 7.40
C THR A 207 12.80 16.22 8.49
N TRP A 208 14.10 16.32 8.20
CA TRP A 208 15.10 16.90 9.09
C TRP A 208 15.36 18.37 8.73
N HIS A 209 15.49 19.19 9.75
CA HIS A 209 15.80 20.61 9.60
C HIS A 209 16.79 21.06 10.68
N VAL A 210 17.59 22.10 10.36
CA VAL A 210 18.45 22.83 11.31
C VAL A 210 18.19 24.33 11.17
N ASP A 211 18.22 25.04 12.28
CA ASP A 211 17.96 26.48 12.34
C ASP A 211 19.20 27.36 12.15
N ASN A 212 20.38 26.74 12.04
CA ASN A 212 21.65 27.46 11.85
C ASN A 212 22.27 27.12 10.49
N GLU A 213 22.43 28.14 9.62
CA GLU A 213 22.99 28.00 8.26
C GLU A 213 24.46 27.55 8.25
N GLN A 214 25.18 27.70 9.36
CA GLN A 214 26.55 27.21 9.52
C GLN A 214 26.62 25.74 9.86
N CYS A 215 25.48 25.10 10.06
CA CYS A 215 25.35 23.66 10.27
C CYS A 215 24.65 23.01 9.06
N GLU A 216 24.88 21.72 8.90
CA GLU A 216 24.25 20.92 7.87
C GLU A 216 23.74 19.62 8.47
N ILE A 217 22.55 19.20 8.05
CA ILE A 217 21.99 17.91 8.39
C ILE A 217 21.72 17.12 7.13
N VAL A 218 22.26 15.90 7.04
CA VAL A 218 22.12 15.00 5.89
C VAL A 218 21.47 13.71 6.36
N PRO A 219 20.27 13.37 5.87
CA PRO A 219 19.61 12.10 6.16
C PRO A 219 20.50 10.93 5.74
N LEU A 220 20.64 9.92 6.61
CA LEU A 220 21.32 8.66 6.33
C LEU A 220 20.33 7.54 6.00
N ASN A 221 19.21 7.55 6.69
CA ASN A 221 18.08 6.66 6.49
C ASN A 221 16.80 7.28 7.11
N ASP A 222 15.72 6.52 7.20
CA ASP A 222 14.42 7.01 7.70
C ASP A 222 14.46 7.51 9.16
N THR A 223 15.40 7.02 9.96
CA THR A 223 15.49 7.30 11.41
C THR A 223 16.78 7.96 11.85
N GLN A 224 17.72 8.18 10.93
CA GLN A 224 19.04 8.73 11.27
C GLN A 224 19.47 9.81 10.29
N ALA A 225 20.13 10.84 10.82
CA ALA A 225 20.77 11.87 10.04
C ALA A 225 22.14 12.21 10.60
N ARG A 226 23.03 12.71 9.76
CA ARG A 226 24.35 13.18 10.11
C ARG A 226 24.33 14.70 10.22
N LEU A 227 24.64 15.21 11.40
CA LEU A 227 24.83 16.63 11.71
C LEU A 227 26.32 16.98 11.64
N SER A 228 26.66 18.09 11.01
CA SER A 228 27.99 18.65 10.93
C SER A 228 27.97 20.17 10.88
N THR A 229 29.13 20.81 11.18
CA THR A 229 29.32 22.24 10.98
C THR A 229 30.14 22.51 9.73
N LYS A 230 29.87 23.62 9.05
CA LYS A 230 30.56 24.06 7.82
C LYS A 230 31.80 24.91 8.13
N ASN A 231 31.96 25.33 9.39
CA ASN A 231 33.07 26.18 9.80
C ASN A 231 33.69 25.70 11.14
N GLU A 232 34.83 26.26 11.52
CA GLU A 232 35.57 25.95 12.75
C GLU A 232 35.13 26.82 13.94
N GLY A 233 34.13 27.67 13.77
CA GLY A 233 33.59 28.51 14.83
C GLY A 233 32.71 27.76 15.81
N SER A 234 32.40 28.42 16.91
CA SER A 234 31.38 27.90 17.83
C SER A 234 29.98 28.08 17.21
N ASN A 235 29.21 26.99 17.15
CA ASN A 235 27.85 26.99 16.57
C ASN A 235 26.90 26.27 17.52
N GLU A 236 25.82 26.94 17.86
CA GLU A 236 24.67 26.35 18.52
C GLU A 236 23.57 26.12 17.47
N VAL A 237 22.95 24.96 17.47
CA VAL A 237 21.98 24.56 16.50
C VAL A 237 20.85 23.74 17.14
N HIS A 238 19.62 23.98 16.71
CA HIS A 238 18.50 23.10 17.02
C HIS A 238 18.23 22.19 15.82
N VAL A 239 18.30 20.90 16.06
CA VAL A 239 17.92 19.88 15.08
C VAL A 239 16.47 19.53 15.31
N THR A 240 15.66 19.71 14.28
CA THR A 240 14.24 19.38 14.28
C THR A 240 13.97 18.22 13.33
N TRP A 241 13.17 17.27 13.76
CA TRP A 241 12.57 16.23 12.93
C TRP A 241 11.06 16.39 12.95
N ALA A 242 10.42 16.32 11.79
CA ALA A 242 8.97 16.42 11.62
C ALA A 242 8.42 15.19 10.89
N ALA A 243 7.40 14.54 11.45
CA ALA A 243 6.79 13.35 10.87
C ALA A 243 6.10 13.65 9.54
N ASN A 244 6.27 12.75 8.55
CA ASN A 244 5.66 12.84 7.21
C ASN A 244 4.31 12.11 7.10
N ASP A 245 3.76 11.65 8.23
CA ASP A 245 2.51 10.87 8.27
C ASP A 245 1.24 11.73 8.41
N GLY A 246 1.40 13.07 8.46
CA GLY A 246 0.32 14.03 8.66
C GLY A 246 -0.12 14.21 10.12
N SER A 247 0.57 13.58 11.10
CA SER A 247 0.27 13.74 12.53
C SER A 247 0.60 15.13 13.07
N GLY A 248 1.50 15.87 12.40
CA GLY A 248 2.07 17.10 12.91
C GLY A 248 3.08 16.90 14.04
N THR A 249 3.46 15.66 14.37
CA THR A 249 4.42 15.35 15.43
C THR A 249 5.81 15.83 15.05
N GLN A 250 6.46 16.55 15.98
CA GLN A 250 7.82 17.04 15.82
C GLN A 250 8.65 16.72 17.07
N ALA A 251 9.95 16.60 16.87
CA ALA A 251 10.93 16.51 17.96
C ALA A 251 12.09 17.47 17.69
N MET A 252 12.65 18.04 18.73
CA MET A 252 13.76 18.98 18.64
C MET A 252 14.83 18.62 19.68
N ILE A 253 16.11 18.79 19.31
CA ILE A 253 17.25 18.66 20.25
C ILE A 253 18.24 19.79 19.97
N PRO A 254 18.70 20.52 21.03
CA PRO A 254 19.79 21.47 20.90
C PRO A 254 21.13 20.72 20.84
N TYR A 255 22.04 21.26 20.03
CA TYR A 255 23.41 20.77 19.94
C TYR A 255 24.40 21.90 19.75
N THR A 256 25.61 21.76 20.33
CA THR A 256 26.64 22.79 20.27
C THR A 256 27.94 22.21 19.73
N PHE A 257 28.53 22.89 18.75
CA PHE A 257 29.91 22.71 18.34
C PHE A 257 30.74 23.84 18.93
N LEU A 258 31.86 23.54 19.58
CA LEU A 258 32.79 24.54 20.12
C LEU A 258 33.84 24.85 19.05
N ALA A 259 34.30 26.10 19.00
CA ALA A 259 35.45 26.46 18.20
C ALA A 259 36.67 25.56 18.54
N GLY A 260 37.36 25.07 17.52
CA GLY A 260 38.60 24.30 17.71
C GLY A 260 39.61 25.19 18.41
N SER A 261 40.05 24.81 19.60
CA SER A 261 41.24 25.42 20.20
C SER A 261 42.44 25.08 19.32
N ARG A 262 43.03 26.08 18.64
CA ARG A 262 44.39 25.95 18.12
C ARG A 262 45.28 25.81 19.34
N GLU A 263 45.79 24.66 19.63
CA GLU A 263 47.01 24.56 20.45
C GLU A 263 48.08 25.34 19.69
N HIS A 264 48.43 26.55 20.20
CA HIS A 264 49.68 27.20 19.82
C HIS A 264 50.79 26.23 20.26
N ALA A 265 51.39 25.54 19.34
CA ALA A 265 52.72 24.99 19.54
C ALA A 265 53.65 26.20 19.65
N ASP A 266 53.93 26.60 20.89
CA ASP A 266 55.08 27.43 21.18
C ASP A 266 56.31 26.67 20.76
N VAL A 267 56.89 27.06 19.61
CA VAL A 267 58.24 26.66 19.22
C VAL A 267 59.15 27.67 19.90
N SER A 268 59.70 27.24 21.01
CA SER A 268 60.87 27.84 21.59
C SER A 268 62.14 27.13 21.15
#